data_9b9afcbd810d6c6e6936142766241f06
#
_entry.id   9b9afcbd810d6c6e6936142766241f06
#
_cell.length_a   1.000
_cell.length_b   1.000
_cell.length_c   1.000
_cell.angle_alpha   90.00
_cell.angle_beta   90.00
_cell.angle_gamma   90.00
#
_symmetry.space_group_name_H-M   'P 1'
#
loop_
_entity.id
_entity.type
_entity.pdbx_description
1 polymer ?
#
loop_
_entity_poly.entity_id
_entity_poly.type
_entity_poly.pdbx_seq_one_letter_code
_entity_poly.pdbx_strand_id
1 'polypeptide(L)'
;LTKPIRAKISALGTYVPPRLLTNADLEKMVDTTNDWIMARVGIRERHIVDKGVATSDLAVEAAKKALAKRGLVPTDIEAIIVGTVTPDMFFPSTACLVQNKLGAKGAWGFDLSGACSAFIYSLQVGAQFIASGAHKRVLVIGSDVMSSIIDYTDRATCVIFGDGAGAVILEPADDDSVGLIDFVHEVDGSGGQFLYMPGGGSLNPSSKETVEKKMHYVHQDGQQVFKFAVRKQTEACEKLLARNGLKGSDIDAFIPHQANLRIISATADRLGLRPDAVIVNIDRYGNTTAGTIPLAMNTAVEEGKLKKGSLVMLASVGAGFTVGATLLRWAY
;
A
#
# COMPACT_ATOMS: atom_id res chain seq x y z
N LEU A 1 21.80 3.71 -27.57
CA LEU A 1 21.14 3.81 -26.26
C LEU A 1 21.40 2.52 -25.50
N THR A 2 22.05 2.57 -24.35
CA THR A 2 22.19 1.39 -23.48
C THR A 2 20.81 0.93 -23.01
N LYS A 3 20.58 -0.40 -22.95
CA LYS A 3 19.32 -0.96 -22.44
C LYS A 3 19.06 -0.44 -21.02
N PRO A 4 17.83 0.02 -20.67
CA PRO A 4 17.53 0.47 -19.32
C PRO A 4 17.81 -0.63 -18.30
N ILE A 5 18.42 -0.25 -17.18
CA ILE A 5 18.66 -1.18 -16.07
C ILE A 5 17.32 -1.50 -15.40
N ARG A 6 16.99 -2.78 -15.28
CA ARG A 6 15.78 -3.18 -14.56
C ARG A 6 16.00 -3.05 -13.05
N ALA A 7 15.00 -2.51 -12.33
CA ALA A 7 15.03 -2.48 -10.88
C ALA A 7 14.48 -3.80 -10.32
N LYS A 8 15.11 -4.36 -9.29
CA LYS A 8 14.59 -5.51 -8.53
C LYS A 8 14.27 -5.12 -7.08
N ILE A 9 13.26 -5.76 -6.50
CA ILE A 9 13.07 -5.75 -5.06
C ILE A 9 14.10 -6.71 -4.46
N SER A 10 15.04 -6.18 -3.69
CA SER A 10 16.13 -6.98 -3.11
C SER A 10 15.89 -7.34 -1.63
N ALA A 11 14.99 -6.63 -0.97
CA ALA A 11 14.54 -6.96 0.37
C ALA A 11 13.15 -6.34 0.65
N LEU A 12 12.44 -6.93 1.62
CA LEU A 12 11.15 -6.51 2.11
C LEU A 12 11.13 -6.59 3.63
N GLY A 13 10.65 -5.55 4.29
CA GLY A 13 10.38 -5.49 5.73
C GLY A 13 9.00 -4.93 5.99
N THR A 14 8.33 -5.38 7.04
CA THR A 14 6.99 -4.94 7.41
C THR A 14 6.86 -4.70 8.91
N TYR A 15 5.95 -3.81 9.26
CA TYR A 15 5.62 -3.55 10.66
C TYR A 15 4.12 -3.24 10.81
N VAL A 16 3.53 -3.79 11.84
CA VAL A 16 2.20 -3.43 12.34
C VAL A 16 2.28 -3.19 13.84
N PRO A 17 1.50 -2.24 14.39
CA PRO A 17 1.43 -2.02 15.84
C PRO A 17 0.99 -3.30 16.57
N PRO A 18 1.42 -3.51 17.82
CA PRO A 18 1.04 -4.72 18.58
C PRO A 18 -0.42 -4.70 19.06
N ARG A 19 -1.04 -3.53 19.16
CA ARG A 19 -2.42 -3.39 19.64
C ARG A 19 -3.42 -3.81 18.57
N LEU A 20 -4.29 -4.74 18.93
CA LEU A 20 -5.39 -5.20 18.08
C LEU A 20 -6.69 -4.45 18.42
N LEU A 21 -7.47 -4.15 17.40
CA LEU A 21 -8.86 -3.76 17.48
C LEU A 21 -9.68 -4.85 16.78
N THR A 22 -10.40 -5.65 17.55
CA THR A 22 -11.18 -6.78 17.05
C THR A 22 -12.60 -6.36 16.65
N ASN A 23 -13.31 -7.23 15.91
CA ASN A 23 -14.73 -6.99 15.63
C ASN A 23 -15.57 -6.95 16.93
N ALA A 24 -15.24 -7.77 17.93
CA ALA A 24 -15.90 -7.75 19.25
C ALA A 24 -15.70 -6.41 20.01
N ASP A 25 -14.60 -5.70 19.75
CA ASP A 25 -14.40 -4.35 20.31
C ASP A 25 -15.26 -3.33 19.56
N LEU A 26 -15.36 -3.45 18.24
CA LEU A 26 -16.20 -2.57 17.41
C LEU A 26 -17.69 -2.72 17.72
N GLU A 27 -18.16 -3.94 18.06
CA GLU A 27 -19.54 -4.18 18.50
C GLU A 27 -19.94 -3.37 19.75
N LYS A 28 -18.95 -3.00 20.58
CA LYS A 28 -19.15 -2.13 21.75
C LYS A 28 -19.19 -0.64 21.42
N MET A 29 -18.71 -0.27 20.21
CA MET A 29 -18.52 1.13 19.80
C MET A 29 -19.62 1.60 18.84
N VAL A 30 -20.04 0.75 17.91
CA VAL A 30 -21.05 1.05 16.87
C VAL A 30 -22.01 -0.12 16.68
N ASP A 31 -23.17 0.15 16.10
CA ASP A 31 -24.19 -0.86 15.78
C ASP A 31 -23.71 -1.77 14.63
N THR A 32 -22.96 -2.83 14.96
CA THR A 32 -22.41 -3.80 14.02
C THR A 32 -22.29 -5.18 14.66
N THR A 33 -21.97 -6.21 13.86
CA THR A 33 -21.66 -7.56 14.33
C THR A 33 -20.45 -8.12 13.58
N ASN A 34 -19.72 -9.07 14.20
CA ASN A 34 -18.66 -9.81 13.54
C ASN A 34 -19.12 -10.39 12.19
N ASP A 35 -20.29 -11.01 12.15
CA ASP A 35 -20.82 -11.65 10.94
C ASP A 35 -21.11 -10.62 9.84
N TRP A 36 -21.63 -9.46 10.22
CA TRP A 36 -21.85 -8.37 9.28
C TRP A 36 -20.54 -7.85 8.69
N ILE A 37 -19.50 -7.62 9.51
CA ILE A 37 -18.19 -7.16 9.07
C ILE A 37 -17.53 -8.21 8.17
N MET A 38 -17.52 -9.47 8.58
CA MET A 38 -16.94 -10.56 7.80
C MET A 38 -17.62 -10.72 6.44
N ALA A 39 -18.95 -10.70 6.39
CA ALA A 39 -19.71 -10.81 5.13
C ALA A 39 -19.50 -9.61 4.19
N ARG A 40 -19.27 -8.42 4.74
CA ARG A 40 -19.14 -7.18 3.97
C ARG A 40 -17.73 -6.92 3.44
N VAL A 41 -16.73 -7.13 4.28
CA VAL A 41 -15.33 -6.73 3.98
C VAL A 41 -14.33 -7.85 4.18
N GLY A 42 -14.63 -8.87 4.97
CA GLY A 42 -13.74 -10.01 5.25
C GLY A 42 -12.68 -9.71 6.32
N ILE A 43 -12.87 -8.67 7.15
CA ILE A 43 -11.90 -8.24 8.17
C ILE A 43 -12.31 -8.80 9.53
N ARG A 44 -11.40 -9.49 10.22
CA ARG A 44 -11.59 -10.02 11.56
C ARG A 44 -11.03 -9.09 12.63
N GLU A 45 -9.85 -8.54 12.35
CA GLU A 45 -9.12 -7.66 13.24
C GLU A 45 -8.27 -6.66 12.46
N ARG A 46 -7.83 -5.61 13.12
CA ARG A 46 -6.89 -4.62 12.60
C ARG A 46 -5.95 -4.17 13.70
N HIS A 47 -4.74 -3.84 13.30
CA HIS A 47 -3.76 -3.24 14.20
C HIS A 47 -3.97 -1.74 14.25
N ILE A 48 -3.81 -1.13 15.42
CA ILE A 48 -3.88 0.32 15.61
C ILE A 48 -2.76 0.79 16.54
N VAL A 49 -2.24 1.97 16.26
CA VAL A 49 -1.17 2.57 17.07
C VAL A 49 -1.66 3.01 18.45
N ASP A 50 -0.73 3.09 19.39
CA ASP A 50 -0.94 3.81 20.63
C ASP A 50 -0.77 5.32 20.42
N LYS A 51 -1.33 6.12 21.33
CA LYS A 51 -1.23 7.58 21.26
C LYS A 51 0.22 8.04 21.20
N GLY A 52 0.53 8.91 20.24
CA GLY A 52 1.86 9.50 20.07
C GLY A 52 2.77 8.72 19.12
N VAL A 53 2.30 7.59 18.55
CA VAL A 53 2.99 6.89 17.48
C VAL A 53 2.48 7.41 16.13
N ALA A 54 3.39 7.75 15.24
CA ALA A 54 3.10 8.37 13.95
C ALA A 54 3.51 7.49 12.76
N THR A 55 3.13 7.88 11.56
CA THR A 55 3.40 7.15 10.32
C THR A 55 4.89 6.91 10.09
N SER A 56 5.74 7.90 10.42
CA SER A 56 7.19 7.73 10.28
C SER A 56 7.77 6.68 11.23
N ASP A 57 7.15 6.44 12.41
CA ASP A 57 7.61 5.41 13.35
C ASP A 57 7.39 4.01 12.77
N LEU A 58 6.20 3.75 12.19
CA LEU A 58 5.90 2.49 11.53
C LEU A 58 6.82 2.28 10.31
N ALA A 59 7.00 3.33 9.52
CA ALA A 59 7.88 3.33 8.34
C ALA A 59 9.33 2.95 8.71
N VAL A 60 9.86 3.51 9.80
CA VAL A 60 11.22 3.22 10.29
C VAL A 60 11.36 1.76 10.73
N GLU A 61 10.38 1.19 11.44
CA GLU A 61 10.45 -0.20 11.87
C GLU A 61 10.38 -1.18 10.68
N ALA A 62 9.56 -0.89 9.66
CA ALA A 62 9.54 -1.65 8.42
C ALA A 62 10.86 -1.54 7.66
N ALA A 63 11.42 -0.33 7.56
CA ALA A 63 12.72 -0.08 6.90
C ALA A 63 13.88 -0.79 7.58
N LYS A 64 13.97 -0.78 8.91
CA LYS A 64 14.99 -1.51 9.69
C LYS A 64 14.98 -3.00 9.35
N LYS A 65 13.79 -3.61 9.25
CA LYS A 65 13.66 -5.03 8.90
C LYS A 65 14.10 -5.31 7.45
N ALA A 66 13.78 -4.42 6.51
CA ALA A 66 14.24 -4.54 5.12
C ALA A 66 15.77 -4.44 5.02
N LEU A 67 16.37 -3.46 5.69
CA LEU A 67 17.83 -3.28 5.75
C LEU A 67 18.50 -4.51 6.35
N ALA A 68 18.02 -4.99 7.49
CA ALA A 68 18.57 -6.18 8.16
C ALA A 68 18.51 -7.43 7.25
N LYS A 69 17.38 -7.66 6.58
CA LYS A 69 17.25 -8.78 5.63
C LYS A 69 18.23 -8.70 4.45
N ARG A 70 18.56 -7.47 4.01
CA ARG A 70 19.51 -7.24 2.90
C ARG A 70 20.96 -7.21 3.36
N GLY A 71 21.23 -7.08 4.68
CA GLY A 71 22.57 -6.88 5.22
C GLY A 71 23.13 -5.49 4.90
N LEU A 72 22.27 -4.48 4.85
CA LEU A 72 22.62 -3.08 4.59
C LEU A 72 22.53 -2.26 5.88
N VAL A 73 23.28 -1.15 5.89
CA VAL A 73 23.18 -0.11 6.91
C VAL A 73 22.40 1.10 6.36
N PRO A 74 21.80 1.94 7.23
CA PRO A 74 20.98 3.06 6.76
C PRO A 74 21.68 4.01 5.80
N THR A 75 22.99 4.21 5.97
CA THR A 75 23.79 5.09 5.12
C THR A 75 24.04 4.55 3.70
N ASP A 76 23.67 3.30 3.43
CA ASP A 76 23.73 2.73 2.08
C ASP A 76 22.56 3.18 1.20
N ILE A 77 21.49 3.73 1.80
CA ILE A 77 20.32 4.23 1.07
C ILE A 77 20.60 5.61 0.50
N GLU A 78 20.26 5.80 -0.77
CA GLU A 78 20.51 7.05 -1.52
C GLU A 78 19.24 7.89 -1.68
N ALA A 79 18.06 7.25 -1.75
CA ALA A 79 16.77 7.94 -1.84
C ALA A 79 15.69 7.19 -1.04
N ILE A 80 14.75 7.96 -0.46
CA ILE A 80 13.61 7.45 0.32
C ILE A 80 12.32 8.01 -0.28
N ILE A 81 11.39 7.13 -0.63
CA ILE A 81 10.06 7.50 -1.11
C ILE A 81 9.04 6.91 -0.16
N VAL A 82 8.21 7.75 0.44
CA VAL A 82 7.14 7.30 1.35
C VAL A 82 5.77 7.54 0.71
N GLY A 83 5.07 6.47 0.39
CA GLY A 83 3.67 6.52 -0.01
C GLY A 83 2.78 6.61 1.23
N THR A 84 2.08 7.74 1.43
CA THR A 84 1.22 7.95 2.58
C THR A 84 0.13 8.98 2.31
N VAL A 85 -0.99 8.89 3.02
CA VAL A 85 -2.04 9.92 3.13
C VAL A 85 -2.20 10.42 4.57
N THR A 86 -1.45 9.85 5.50
CA THR A 86 -1.44 10.21 6.92
C THR A 86 -0.02 10.62 7.36
N PRO A 87 0.59 11.63 6.70
CA PRO A 87 1.91 12.09 7.13
C PRO A 87 1.87 12.55 8.59
N ASP A 88 3.00 12.49 9.29
CA ASP A 88 3.10 12.99 10.68
C ASP A 88 2.63 14.45 10.79
N MET A 89 2.92 15.24 9.76
CA MET A 89 2.54 16.65 9.60
C MET A 89 2.65 17.05 8.12
N PHE A 90 2.11 18.20 7.73
CA PHE A 90 2.19 18.66 6.33
C PHE A 90 3.63 18.87 5.84
N PHE A 91 4.49 19.40 6.69
CA PHE A 91 5.93 19.53 6.45
C PHE A 91 6.67 19.60 7.80
N PRO A 92 7.90 19.09 7.90
CA PRO A 92 8.62 18.39 6.83
C PRO A 92 7.92 17.09 6.39
N SER A 93 8.29 16.55 5.22
CA SER A 93 7.73 15.29 4.72
C SER A 93 8.06 14.12 5.66
N THR A 94 7.22 13.08 5.64
CA THR A 94 7.47 11.83 6.37
C THR A 94 8.81 11.22 5.99
N ALA A 95 9.21 11.30 4.72
CA ALA A 95 10.52 10.85 4.24
C ALA A 95 11.69 11.56 4.96
N CYS A 96 11.58 12.86 5.25
CA CYS A 96 12.60 13.59 6.04
C CYS A 96 12.69 13.04 7.47
N LEU A 97 11.54 12.76 8.10
CA LEU A 97 11.49 12.21 9.45
C LEU A 97 12.05 10.79 9.49
N VAL A 98 11.69 9.95 8.51
CA VAL A 98 12.24 8.60 8.35
C VAL A 98 13.75 8.64 8.16
N GLN A 99 14.26 9.52 7.28
CA GLN A 99 15.68 9.69 7.03
C GLN A 99 16.46 9.98 8.32
N ASN A 100 15.94 10.91 9.14
CA ASN A 100 16.56 11.28 10.40
C ASN A 100 16.47 10.16 11.46
N LYS A 101 15.26 9.60 11.67
CA LYS A 101 15.02 8.53 12.66
C LYS A 101 15.79 7.25 12.34
N LEU A 102 15.94 6.93 11.06
CA LEU A 102 16.68 5.76 10.58
C LEU A 102 18.20 5.97 10.61
N GLY A 103 18.65 7.23 10.57
CA GLY A 103 20.06 7.57 10.45
C GLY A 103 20.60 7.41 9.02
N ALA A 104 19.75 7.50 8.01
CA ALA A 104 20.11 7.38 6.59
C ALA A 104 20.78 8.67 6.06
N LYS A 105 21.90 9.05 6.67
CA LYS A 105 22.64 10.27 6.33
C LYS A 105 23.10 10.22 4.86
N GLY A 106 22.75 11.26 4.11
CA GLY A 106 23.05 11.35 2.68
C GLY A 106 21.90 10.94 1.77
N ALA A 107 20.90 10.20 2.26
CA ALA A 107 19.67 9.96 1.51
C ALA A 107 18.84 11.25 1.41
N TRP A 108 18.29 11.52 0.24
CA TRP A 108 17.24 12.51 0.05
C TRP A 108 15.89 11.80 -0.12
N GLY A 109 14.79 12.52 -0.08
CA GLY A 109 13.50 11.84 -0.23
C GLY A 109 12.30 12.79 -0.21
N PHE A 110 11.13 12.21 -0.43
CA PHE A 110 9.84 12.90 -0.47
C PHE A 110 8.68 11.94 -0.20
N ASP A 111 7.52 12.51 0.13
CA ASP A 111 6.29 11.77 0.23
C ASP A 111 5.54 11.77 -1.10
N LEU A 112 4.86 10.66 -1.41
CA LEU A 112 4.01 10.50 -2.56
C LEU A 112 2.57 10.24 -2.10
N SER A 113 1.66 11.16 -2.45
CA SER A 113 0.23 11.01 -2.18
C SER A 113 -0.47 10.33 -3.37
N GLY A 114 -0.98 9.13 -3.13
CA GLY A 114 -1.72 8.31 -4.11
C GLY A 114 -2.70 7.37 -3.42
N ALA A 115 -2.99 7.63 -2.16
CA ALA A 115 -3.84 6.80 -1.29
C ALA A 115 -3.41 5.32 -1.37
N CYS A 116 -4.37 4.40 -1.55
CA CYS A 116 -4.08 2.96 -1.58
C CYS A 116 -3.15 2.55 -2.74
N SER A 117 -3.02 3.37 -3.80
CA SER A 117 -2.09 3.12 -4.90
C SER A 117 -0.69 3.73 -4.66
N ALA A 118 -0.48 4.45 -3.55
CA ALA A 118 0.75 5.18 -3.29
C ALA A 118 1.98 4.27 -3.28
N PHE A 119 1.88 3.06 -2.72
CA PHE A 119 3.01 2.11 -2.75
C PHE A 119 3.40 1.71 -4.18
N ILE A 120 2.42 1.37 -5.03
CA ILE A 120 2.70 0.99 -6.44
C ILE A 120 3.30 2.17 -7.21
N TYR A 121 2.77 3.38 -7.00
CA TYR A 121 3.31 4.60 -7.64
C TYR A 121 4.73 4.89 -7.16
N SER A 122 4.98 4.79 -5.85
CA SER A 122 6.32 4.95 -5.27
C SER A 122 7.30 3.89 -5.79
N LEU A 123 6.83 2.65 -5.94
CA LEU A 123 7.63 1.56 -6.49
C LEU A 123 8.09 1.87 -7.92
N GLN A 124 7.18 2.41 -8.76
CA GLN A 124 7.53 2.82 -10.11
C GLN A 124 8.50 3.99 -10.13
N VAL A 125 8.27 5.03 -9.33
CA VAL A 125 9.18 6.18 -9.27
C VAL A 125 10.57 5.72 -8.84
N GLY A 126 10.69 4.91 -7.79
CA GLY A 126 11.95 4.33 -7.35
C GLY A 126 12.62 3.48 -8.42
N ALA A 127 11.83 2.71 -9.19
CA ALA A 127 12.36 1.92 -10.29
C ALA A 127 12.96 2.79 -11.41
N GLN A 128 12.41 3.99 -11.69
CA GLN A 128 12.98 4.91 -12.67
C GLN A 128 14.32 5.49 -12.19
N PHE A 129 14.49 5.73 -10.89
CA PHE A 129 15.79 6.16 -10.34
C PHE A 129 16.88 5.10 -10.55
N ILE A 130 16.53 3.83 -10.40
CA ILE A 130 17.44 2.72 -10.71
C ILE A 130 17.68 2.60 -12.22
N ALA A 131 16.60 2.65 -13.02
CA ALA A 131 16.67 2.46 -14.48
C ALA A 131 17.48 3.56 -15.19
N SER A 132 17.45 4.78 -14.68
CA SER A 132 18.26 5.91 -15.18
C SER A 132 19.73 5.83 -14.76
N GLY A 133 20.09 4.95 -13.82
CA GLY A 133 21.42 4.88 -13.23
C GLY A 133 21.72 6.00 -12.22
N ALA A 134 20.74 6.86 -11.90
CA ALA A 134 20.93 7.95 -10.95
C ALA A 134 21.16 7.47 -9.52
N HIS A 135 20.56 6.33 -9.15
CA HIS A 135 20.67 5.72 -7.82
C HIS A 135 20.87 4.21 -7.92
N LYS A 136 21.56 3.65 -6.94
CA LYS A 136 21.77 2.21 -6.82
C LYS A 136 20.91 1.56 -5.74
N ARG A 137 20.45 2.34 -4.75
CA ARG A 137 19.66 1.84 -3.63
C ARG A 137 18.57 2.84 -3.25
N VAL A 138 17.33 2.47 -3.52
CA VAL A 138 16.14 3.29 -3.23
C VAL A 138 15.27 2.53 -2.22
N LEU A 139 14.95 3.18 -1.11
CA LEU A 139 14.03 2.69 -0.11
C LEU A 139 12.62 3.20 -0.45
N VAL A 140 11.70 2.28 -0.75
CA VAL A 140 10.29 2.59 -1.04
C VAL A 140 9.43 2.06 0.10
N ILE A 141 8.61 2.93 0.69
CA ILE A 141 7.80 2.63 1.86
C ILE A 141 6.33 2.95 1.56
N GLY A 142 5.43 2.06 1.94
CA GLY A 142 4.00 2.35 2.09
C GLY A 142 3.66 2.30 3.58
N SER A 143 3.19 3.41 4.15
CA SER A 143 2.91 3.51 5.58
C SER A 143 1.77 4.47 5.84
N ASP A 144 0.81 4.02 6.65
CA ASP A 144 -0.29 4.88 7.10
C ASP A 144 -0.71 4.58 8.55
N VAL A 145 -1.08 5.62 9.27
CA VAL A 145 -1.78 5.58 10.56
C VAL A 145 -3.22 6.02 10.30
N MET A 146 -4.01 5.11 9.73
CA MET A 146 -5.40 5.38 9.36
C MET A 146 -6.28 5.65 10.58
N SER A 147 -5.98 5.03 11.72
CA SER A 147 -6.72 5.23 12.96
C SER A 147 -6.75 6.70 13.41
N SER A 148 -5.79 7.53 12.97
CA SER A 148 -5.74 8.95 13.28
C SER A 148 -6.80 9.80 12.57
N ILE A 149 -7.36 9.31 11.47
CA ILE A 149 -8.34 10.01 10.62
C ILE A 149 -9.67 9.24 10.46
N ILE A 150 -9.93 8.26 11.33
CA ILE A 150 -11.18 7.49 11.33
C ILE A 150 -12.09 7.96 12.47
N ASP A 151 -13.35 8.25 12.13
CA ASP A 151 -14.41 8.48 13.11
C ASP A 151 -14.94 7.12 13.62
N TYR A 152 -14.57 6.74 14.83
CA TYR A 152 -15.04 5.51 15.46
C TYR A 152 -16.52 5.53 15.89
N THR A 153 -17.27 6.59 15.53
CA THR A 153 -18.73 6.63 15.60
C THR A 153 -19.41 6.39 14.26
N ASP A 154 -18.63 6.32 13.16
CA ASP A 154 -19.12 6.01 11.82
C ASP A 154 -18.87 4.54 11.45
N ARG A 155 -19.94 3.73 11.49
CA ARG A 155 -19.88 2.32 11.11
C ARG A 155 -19.40 2.07 9.67
N ALA A 156 -19.60 3.03 8.77
CA ALA A 156 -19.25 2.84 7.36
C ALA A 156 -17.73 2.78 7.14
N THR A 157 -16.95 3.42 7.99
CA THR A 157 -15.50 3.54 7.84
C THR A 157 -14.71 2.85 8.95
N CYS A 158 -15.16 2.88 10.22
CA CYS A 158 -14.39 2.38 11.37
C CYS A 158 -14.11 0.87 11.33
N VAL A 159 -14.91 0.10 10.60
CA VAL A 159 -14.77 -1.35 10.47
C VAL A 159 -13.73 -1.76 9.42
N ILE A 160 -13.17 -0.81 8.64
CA ILE A 160 -12.35 -1.11 7.48
C ILE A 160 -10.85 -0.96 7.77
N PHE A 161 -10.45 0.20 8.31
CA PHE A 161 -9.06 0.65 8.31
C PHE A 161 -8.26 0.17 9.51
N GLY A 162 -6.97 -0.11 9.26
CA GLY A 162 -5.95 -0.39 10.26
C GLY A 162 -4.67 0.38 9.96
N ASP A 163 -3.69 0.29 10.85
CA ASP A 163 -2.40 0.94 10.77
C ASP A 163 -1.31 -0.07 10.42
N GLY A 164 -0.37 0.34 9.57
CA GLY A 164 0.72 -0.55 9.19
C GLY A 164 1.65 0.05 8.15
N ALA A 165 2.81 -0.56 8.04
CA ALA A 165 3.85 -0.17 7.10
C ALA A 165 4.52 -1.38 6.43
N GLY A 166 4.97 -1.17 5.21
CA GLY A 166 5.92 -2.06 4.57
C GLY A 166 6.93 -1.30 3.73
N ALA A 167 8.14 -1.79 3.69
CA ALA A 167 9.27 -1.17 3.02
C ALA A 167 9.98 -2.18 2.13
N VAL A 168 10.37 -1.75 0.92
CA VAL A 168 11.21 -2.53 0.01
C VAL A 168 12.47 -1.76 -0.36
N ILE A 169 13.55 -2.47 -0.59
CA ILE A 169 14.78 -1.92 -1.14
C ILE A 169 14.82 -2.27 -2.62
N LEU A 170 14.96 -1.25 -3.46
CA LEU A 170 15.18 -1.38 -4.89
C LEU A 170 16.66 -1.28 -5.19
N GLU A 171 17.18 -2.22 -5.98
CA GLU A 171 18.53 -2.26 -6.49
C GLU A 171 18.52 -2.62 -8.00
N PRO A 172 19.62 -2.35 -8.75
CA PRO A 172 19.76 -2.87 -10.11
C PRO A 172 19.61 -4.39 -10.14
N ALA A 173 18.87 -4.91 -11.08
CA ALA A 173 18.84 -6.34 -11.35
C ALA A 173 20.14 -6.79 -12.03
N ASP A 174 20.60 -7.98 -11.68
CA ASP A 174 21.84 -8.54 -12.25
C ASP A 174 21.63 -8.92 -13.73
N ASP A 175 20.39 -9.31 -14.07
CA ASP A 175 19.95 -9.66 -15.41
C ASP A 175 18.42 -9.46 -15.58
N ASP A 176 17.88 -9.80 -16.73
CA ASP A 176 16.45 -9.64 -17.04
C ASP A 176 15.55 -10.75 -16.48
N SER A 177 16.11 -11.74 -15.75
CA SER A 177 15.33 -12.86 -15.20
C SER A 177 14.50 -12.44 -13.97
N VAL A 178 14.81 -11.30 -13.35
CA VAL A 178 14.13 -10.76 -12.17
C VAL A 178 13.87 -9.27 -12.30
N GLY A 179 13.05 -8.72 -11.39
CA GLY A 179 12.77 -7.29 -11.27
C GLY A 179 11.46 -6.85 -11.92
N LEU A 180 11.20 -5.53 -11.89
CA LEU A 180 10.00 -4.92 -12.43
C LEU A 180 9.99 -5.03 -13.96
N ILE A 181 8.88 -5.51 -14.52
CA ILE A 181 8.73 -5.76 -15.94
C ILE A 181 7.95 -4.62 -16.58
N ASP A 182 6.76 -4.32 -16.03
CA ASP A 182 5.80 -3.43 -16.66
C ASP A 182 4.78 -2.91 -15.63
N PHE A 183 4.09 -1.80 -15.97
CA PHE A 183 3.09 -1.19 -15.09
C PHE A 183 2.04 -0.43 -15.89
N VAL A 184 0.84 -0.35 -15.33
CA VAL A 184 -0.28 0.49 -15.79
C VAL A 184 -0.71 1.39 -14.65
N HIS A 185 -0.70 2.72 -14.88
CA HIS A 185 -1.21 3.69 -13.92
C HIS A 185 -2.26 4.58 -14.59
N GLU A 186 -3.32 4.88 -13.86
CA GLU A 186 -4.41 5.76 -14.30
C GLU A 186 -4.87 6.61 -13.11
N VAL A 187 -5.42 7.79 -13.42
CA VAL A 187 -6.11 8.66 -12.46
C VAL A 187 -7.46 9.05 -13.07
N ASP A 188 -8.51 8.96 -12.26
CA ASP A 188 -9.82 9.50 -12.56
C ASP A 188 -10.22 10.50 -11.47
N GLY A 189 -9.94 11.79 -11.69
CA GLY A 189 -10.19 12.84 -10.72
C GLY A 189 -11.67 13.08 -10.41
N SER A 190 -12.60 12.55 -11.20
CA SER A 190 -14.04 12.63 -10.92
C SER A 190 -14.45 11.82 -9.68
N GLY A 191 -13.59 10.90 -9.22
CA GLY A 191 -13.79 10.08 -8.04
C GLY A 191 -13.57 10.80 -6.70
N GLY A 192 -13.04 12.03 -6.71
CA GLY A 192 -12.65 12.74 -5.49
C GLY A 192 -13.77 12.99 -4.47
N GLN A 193 -15.02 12.93 -4.90
CA GLN A 193 -16.19 13.08 -4.03
C GLN A 193 -16.63 11.77 -3.32
N PHE A 194 -16.07 10.62 -3.68
CA PHE A 194 -16.51 9.31 -3.18
C PHE A 194 -15.64 8.71 -2.08
N LEU A 195 -14.39 9.19 -1.95
CA LEU A 195 -13.47 8.79 -0.88
C LEU A 195 -12.48 9.94 -0.64
N TYR A 196 -12.64 10.66 0.47
CA TYR A 196 -11.90 11.88 0.75
C TYR A 196 -11.92 12.27 2.23
N MET A 197 -11.05 13.17 2.62
CA MET A 197 -11.07 13.87 3.91
C MET A 197 -11.12 15.38 3.64
N PRO A 198 -12.23 16.06 3.97
CA PRO A 198 -12.46 17.44 3.50
C PRO A 198 -11.70 18.51 4.28
N GLY A 199 -11.33 18.26 5.53
CA GLY A 199 -10.71 19.24 6.43
C GLY A 199 -9.21 19.13 6.52
N GLY A 200 -8.57 20.22 6.93
CA GLY A 200 -7.13 20.31 7.19
C GLY A 200 -6.28 20.77 6.01
N GLY A 201 -6.80 20.73 4.77
CA GLY A 201 -6.12 21.25 3.59
C GLY A 201 -6.41 22.75 3.34
N SER A 202 -5.87 23.27 2.22
CA SER A 202 -6.02 24.69 1.84
C SER A 202 -7.46 25.11 1.52
N LEU A 203 -8.31 24.15 1.09
CA LEU A 203 -9.73 24.43 0.83
C LEU A 203 -10.51 24.66 2.12
N ASN A 204 -10.25 23.84 3.13
CA ASN A 204 -10.87 23.92 4.46
C ASN A 204 -9.78 23.84 5.54
N PRO A 205 -9.07 24.96 5.81
CA PRO A 205 -8.05 24.98 6.86
C PRO A 205 -8.62 24.60 8.22
N SER A 206 -7.78 24.04 9.09
CA SER A 206 -8.19 23.61 10.43
C SER A 206 -8.76 24.77 11.22
N SER A 207 -9.96 24.60 11.75
CA SER A 207 -10.68 25.58 12.57
C SER A 207 -11.62 24.86 13.53
N LYS A 208 -12.16 25.58 14.51
CA LYS A 208 -13.17 25.04 15.43
C LYS A 208 -14.38 24.50 14.66
N GLU A 209 -14.82 25.19 13.62
CA GLU A 209 -15.93 24.80 12.77
C GLU A 209 -15.64 23.47 12.03
N THR A 210 -14.44 23.31 11.43
CA THR A 210 -14.10 22.09 10.71
C THR A 210 -13.99 20.89 11.63
N VAL A 211 -13.59 21.09 12.90
CA VAL A 211 -13.57 20.04 13.93
C VAL A 211 -15.00 19.66 14.35
N GLU A 212 -15.85 20.63 14.63
CA GLU A 212 -17.26 20.42 15.00
C GLU A 212 -18.04 19.69 13.90
N LYS A 213 -17.75 19.99 12.62
CA LYS A 213 -18.34 19.35 11.43
C LYS A 213 -17.69 18.00 11.10
N LYS A 214 -16.78 17.50 11.92
CA LYS A 214 -16.07 16.21 11.69
C LYS A 214 -15.34 16.12 10.34
N MET A 215 -14.90 17.26 9.78
CA MET A 215 -14.26 17.31 8.47
C MET A 215 -12.85 16.68 8.43
N HIS A 216 -12.25 16.38 9.59
CA HIS A 216 -10.92 15.79 9.71
C HIS A 216 -10.95 14.25 9.72
N TYR A 217 -12.06 13.65 9.29
CA TYR A 217 -12.23 12.21 9.16
C TYR A 217 -12.49 11.80 7.71
N VAL A 218 -12.21 10.55 7.40
CA VAL A 218 -12.47 9.94 6.10
C VAL A 218 -13.97 9.82 5.84
N HIS A 219 -14.41 10.27 4.67
CA HIS A 219 -15.75 10.07 4.14
C HIS A 219 -15.69 9.11 2.96
N GLN A 220 -16.60 8.12 2.91
CA GLN A 220 -16.61 7.10 1.87
C GLN A 220 -18.03 6.75 1.39
N ASP A 221 -18.27 6.85 0.08
CA ASP A 221 -19.36 6.16 -0.58
C ASP A 221 -18.90 4.76 -0.99
N GLY A 222 -19.09 3.78 -0.10
CA GLY A 222 -18.60 2.42 -0.30
C GLY A 222 -19.15 1.74 -1.55
N GLN A 223 -20.36 2.12 -2.03
CA GLN A 223 -20.96 1.53 -3.23
C GLN A 223 -20.25 2.01 -4.51
N GLN A 224 -19.99 3.32 -4.60
CA GLN A 224 -19.30 3.89 -5.76
C GLN A 224 -17.84 3.44 -5.80
N VAL A 225 -17.16 3.46 -4.64
CA VAL A 225 -15.78 2.96 -4.51
C VAL A 225 -15.69 1.50 -4.94
N PHE A 226 -16.60 0.63 -4.47
CA PHE A 226 -16.62 -0.78 -4.84
C PHE A 226 -16.78 -1.01 -6.36
N LYS A 227 -17.78 -0.37 -6.96
CA LYS A 227 -18.05 -0.49 -8.40
C LYS A 227 -16.85 -0.05 -9.24
N PHE A 228 -16.26 1.08 -8.88
CA PHE A 228 -15.09 1.61 -9.56
C PHE A 228 -13.89 0.69 -9.40
N ALA A 229 -13.61 0.25 -8.16
CA ALA A 229 -12.45 -0.59 -7.85
C ALA A 229 -12.48 -1.92 -8.61
N VAL A 230 -13.59 -2.66 -8.58
CA VAL A 230 -13.70 -3.94 -9.32
C VAL A 230 -13.45 -3.74 -10.81
N ARG A 231 -14.08 -2.72 -11.41
CA ARG A 231 -13.93 -2.45 -12.83
C ARG A 231 -12.51 -2.04 -13.19
N LYS A 232 -12.01 -0.99 -12.55
CA LYS A 232 -10.74 -0.36 -12.95
C LYS A 232 -9.51 -1.15 -12.57
N GLN A 233 -9.54 -1.85 -11.44
CA GLN A 233 -8.45 -2.77 -11.09
C GLN A 233 -8.34 -3.91 -12.10
N THR A 234 -9.48 -4.49 -12.51
CA THR A 234 -9.50 -5.53 -13.54
C THR A 234 -9.00 -5.00 -14.88
N GLU A 235 -9.52 -3.87 -15.37
CA GLU A 235 -9.09 -3.26 -16.64
C GLU A 235 -7.57 -2.99 -16.67
N ALA A 236 -6.99 -2.50 -15.57
CA ALA A 236 -5.55 -2.24 -15.47
C ALA A 236 -4.73 -3.54 -15.54
N CYS A 237 -5.18 -4.59 -14.84
CA CYS A 237 -4.56 -5.91 -14.90
C CYS A 237 -4.68 -6.55 -16.29
N GLU A 238 -5.86 -6.48 -16.91
CA GLU A 238 -6.08 -7.00 -18.28
C GLU A 238 -5.16 -6.31 -19.30
N LYS A 239 -5.02 -4.98 -19.23
CA LYS A 239 -4.08 -4.21 -20.06
C LYS A 239 -2.63 -4.68 -19.86
N LEU A 240 -2.25 -4.91 -18.59
CA LEU A 240 -0.90 -5.34 -18.24
C LEU A 240 -0.62 -6.75 -18.78
N LEU A 241 -1.55 -7.68 -18.60
CA LEU A 241 -1.45 -9.05 -19.14
C LEU A 241 -1.38 -9.05 -20.67
N ALA A 242 -2.31 -8.38 -21.34
CA ALA A 242 -2.38 -8.32 -22.80
C ALA A 242 -1.09 -7.73 -23.41
N ARG A 243 -0.56 -6.65 -22.82
CA ARG A 243 0.67 -5.98 -23.29
C ARG A 243 1.91 -6.88 -23.18
N ASN A 244 1.90 -7.82 -22.22
CA ASN A 244 2.99 -8.76 -22.02
C ASN A 244 2.74 -10.16 -22.60
N GLY A 245 1.64 -10.37 -23.35
CA GLY A 245 1.30 -11.67 -23.95
C GLY A 245 0.98 -12.75 -22.91
N LEU A 246 0.49 -12.37 -21.73
CA LEU A 246 0.23 -13.24 -20.59
C LEU A 246 -1.28 -13.45 -20.37
N LYS A 247 -1.60 -14.53 -19.67
CA LYS A 247 -2.95 -14.84 -19.16
C LYS A 247 -2.92 -14.84 -17.62
N GLY A 248 -4.08 -14.76 -16.98
CA GLY A 248 -4.18 -14.86 -15.53
C GLY A 248 -3.57 -16.15 -14.96
N SER A 249 -3.70 -17.28 -15.70
CA SER A 249 -3.10 -18.56 -15.30
C SER A 249 -1.57 -18.56 -15.24
N ASP A 250 -0.90 -17.59 -15.88
CA ASP A 250 0.56 -17.48 -15.89
C ASP A 250 1.10 -16.76 -14.64
N ILE A 251 0.21 -16.11 -13.86
CA ILE A 251 0.57 -15.40 -12.64
C ILE A 251 0.76 -16.38 -11.50
N ASP A 252 1.95 -16.35 -10.89
CA ASP A 252 2.29 -17.19 -9.74
C ASP A 252 1.76 -16.60 -8.44
N ALA A 253 1.74 -15.27 -8.31
CA ALA A 253 1.15 -14.58 -7.17
C ALA A 253 0.48 -13.27 -7.58
N PHE A 254 -0.81 -13.15 -7.30
CA PHE A 254 -1.59 -11.92 -7.39
C PHE A 254 -1.71 -11.29 -6.01
N ILE A 255 -1.14 -10.12 -5.85
CA ILE A 255 -1.09 -9.39 -4.59
C ILE A 255 -1.84 -8.07 -4.73
N PRO A 256 -3.18 -8.08 -4.63
CA PRO A 256 -3.98 -6.87 -4.71
C PRO A 256 -3.93 -6.09 -3.39
N HIS A 257 -4.26 -4.81 -3.48
CA HIS A 257 -4.61 -3.99 -2.33
C HIS A 257 -5.71 -4.67 -1.49
N GLN A 258 -5.50 -4.75 -0.20
CA GLN A 258 -6.37 -5.44 0.75
C GLN A 258 -7.45 -4.48 1.30
N ALA A 259 -8.36 -4.02 0.42
CA ALA A 259 -9.45 -3.11 0.79
C ALA A 259 -10.73 -3.84 1.20
N ASN A 260 -11.05 -4.92 0.49
CA ASN A 260 -12.29 -5.67 0.65
C ASN A 260 -12.14 -7.03 -0.04
N LEU A 261 -12.43 -8.11 0.67
CA LEU A 261 -12.31 -9.47 0.14
C LEU A 261 -13.15 -9.68 -1.13
N ARG A 262 -14.32 -9.04 -1.23
CA ARG A 262 -15.19 -9.14 -2.41
C ARG A 262 -14.59 -8.48 -3.65
N ILE A 263 -13.82 -7.38 -3.48
CA ILE A 263 -13.09 -6.77 -4.61
C ILE A 263 -11.99 -7.71 -5.07
N ILE A 264 -11.23 -8.28 -4.13
CA ILE A 264 -10.15 -9.23 -4.42
C ILE A 264 -10.69 -10.42 -5.22
N SER A 265 -11.75 -11.08 -4.71
CA SER A 265 -12.35 -12.25 -5.37
C SER A 265 -12.90 -11.91 -6.75
N ALA A 266 -13.68 -10.82 -6.88
CA ALA A 266 -14.26 -10.42 -8.16
C ALA A 266 -13.21 -10.09 -9.22
N THR A 267 -12.09 -9.49 -8.84
CA THR A 267 -10.96 -9.22 -9.75
C THR A 267 -10.28 -10.54 -10.14
N ALA A 268 -10.00 -11.41 -9.18
CA ALA A 268 -9.34 -12.69 -9.43
C ALA A 268 -10.14 -13.59 -10.38
N ASP A 269 -11.46 -13.69 -10.16
CA ASP A 269 -12.37 -14.47 -11.00
C ASP A 269 -12.38 -13.95 -12.45
N ARG A 270 -12.47 -12.62 -12.63
CA ARG A 270 -12.49 -12.01 -13.97
C ARG A 270 -11.19 -12.19 -14.74
N LEU A 271 -10.06 -12.21 -14.03
CA LEU A 271 -8.74 -12.42 -14.62
C LEU A 271 -8.42 -13.91 -14.87
N GLY A 272 -9.26 -14.84 -14.40
CA GLY A 272 -9.01 -16.28 -14.49
C GLY A 272 -7.77 -16.71 -13.70
N LEU A 273 -7.53 -16.08 -12.54
CA LEU A 273 -6.41 -16.44 -11.67
C LEU A 273 -6.68 -17.76 -10.95
N ARG A 274 -5.63 -18.53 -10.70
CA ARG A 274 -5.73 -19.72 -9.86
C ARG A 274 -5.99 -19.27 -8.39
N PRO A 275 -6.87 -19.97 -7.65
CA PRO A 275 -7.17 -19.60 -6.26
C PRO A 275 -5.94 -19.57 -5.34
N ASP A 276 -4.98 -20.48 -5.54
CA ASP A 276 -3.73 -20.56 -4.77
C ASP A 276 -2.75 -19.42 -5.08
N ALA A 277 -2.89 -18.77 -6.24
CA ALA A 277 -2.10 -17.60 -6.61
C ALA A 277 -2.61 -16.29 -5.97
N VAL A 278 -3.83 -16.24 -5.45
CA VAL A 278 -4.41 -15.02 -4.86
C VAL A 278 -3.96 -14.87 -3.41
N ILE A 279 -3.29 -13.78 -3.10
CA ILE A 279 -2.80 -13.51 -1.75
C ILE A 279 -3.84 -12.68 -0.98
N VAL A 280 -4.25 -13.19 0.16
CA VAL A 280 -5.25 -12.57 1.04
C VAL A 280 -4.73 -12.57 2.47
N ASN A 281 -4.73 -11.41 3.11
CA ASN A 281 -4.40 -11.24 4.53
C ASN A 281 -5.24 -10.14 5.19
N ILE A 282 -6.27 -9.69 4.51
CA ILE A 282 -7.16 -8.61 4.95
C ILE A 282 -7.85 -8.93 6.29
N ASP A 283 -8.10 -10.20 6.55
CA ASP A 283 -8.73 -10.67 7.79
C ASP A 283 -7.92 -10.32 9.04
N ARG A 284 -6.59 -10.27 8.93
CA ARG A 284 -5.63 -10.02 10.02
C ARG A 284 -5.21 -8.55 10.16
N TYR A 285 -5.17 -7.81 9.07
CA TYR A 285 -4.59 -6.46 9.07
C TYR A 285 -5.59 -5.36 8.72
N GLY A 286 -6.75 -5.72 8.14
CA GLY A 286 -7.66 -4.74 7.59
C GLY A 286 -7.03 -3.96 6.42
N ASN A 287 -7.60 -2.79 6.14
CA ASN A 287 -7.09 -1.89 5.11
C ASN A 287 -6.08 -0.91 5.71
N THR A 288 -4.79 -1.19 5.55
CA THR A 288 -3.67 -0.31 5.95
C THR A 288 -3.22 0.63 4.82
N THR A 289 -4.10 0.95 3.90
CA THR A 289 -3.92 1.89 2.77
C THR A 289 -2.66 1.56 1.94
N ALA A 290 -1.60 2.38 1.98
CA ALA A 290 -0.37 2.11 1.23
C ALA A 290 0.44 0.92 1.78
N GLY A 291 0.23 0.54 3.03
CA GLY A 291 0.91 -0.60 3.68
C GLY A 291 0.38 -1.98 3.26
N THR A 292 -0.83 -2.07 2.66
CA THR A 292 -1.50 -3.36 2.42
C THR A 292 -0.72 -4.29 1.48
N ILE A 293 -0.23 -3.76 0.36
CA ILE A 293 0.50 -4.56 -0.65
C ILE A 293 1.81 -5.11 -0.08
N PRO A 294 2.71 -4.31 0.52
CA PRO A 294 3.92 -4.87 1.08
C PRO A 294 3.67 -5.81 2.27
N LEU A 295 2.61 -5.60 3.07
CA LEU A 295 2.19 -6.59 4.09
C LEU A 295 1.72 -7.90 3.45
N ALA A 296 0.96 -7.84 2.36
CA ALA A 296 0.54 -9.03 1.63
C ALA A 296 1.71 -9.73 0.90
N MET A 297 2.68 -8.97 0.38
CA MET A 297 3.94 -9.52 -0.14
C MET A 297 4.69 -10.30 0.94
N ASN A 298 4.80 -9.76 2.16
CA ASN A 298 5.46 -10.45 3.27
C ASN A 298 4.72 -11.75 3.66
N THR A 299 3.39 -11.71 3.69
CA THR A 299 2.58 -12.92 3.89
C THR A 299 2.89 -13.98 2.83
N ALA A 300 2.96 -13.61 1.56
CA ALA A 300 3.27 -14.53 0.48
C ALA A 300 4.70 -15.11 0.58
N VAL A 301 5.67 -14.32 1.06
CA VAL A 301 7.04 -14.81 1.35
C VAL A 301 7.01 -15.80 2.51
N GLU A 302 6.36 -15.48 3.62
CA GLU A 302 6.28 -16.35 4.81
C GLU A 302 5.55 -17.66 4.54
N GLU A 303 4.53 -17.64 3.67
CA GLU A 303 3.79 -18.83 3.23
C GLU A 303 4.52 -19.63 2.12
N GLY A 304 5.71 -19.19 1.69
CA GLY A 304 6.49 -19.86 0.64
C GLY A 304 5.87 -19.79 -0.76
N LYS A 305 4.92 -18.87 -0.97
CA LYS A 305 4.25 -18.65 -2.26
C LYS A 305 5.07 -17.79 -3.21
N LEU A 306 6.00 -16.98 -2.69
CA LEU A 306 6.97 -16.23 -3.49
C LEU A 306 8.34 -16.91 -3.45
N LYS A 307 8.85 -17.22 -4.63
CA LYS A 307 10.18 -17.81 -4.85
C LYS A 307 10.88 -17.02 -5.94
N LYS A 308 12.21 -17.05 -5.97
CA LYS A 308 12.98 -16.39 -7.05
C LYS A 308 12.45 -16.82 -8.41
N GLY A 309 12.15 -15.84 -9.25
CA GLY A 309 11.58 -16.03 -10.58
C GLY A 309 10.05 -16.07 -10.64
N SER A 310 9.33 -16.15 -9.51
CA SER A 310 7.86 -16.09 -9.49
C SER A 310 7.36 -14.83 -10.20
N LEU A 311 6.38 -15.01 -11.09
CA LEU A 311 5.72 -13.91 -11.80
C LEU A 311 4.62 -13.33 -10.91
N VAL A 312 4.82 -12.11 -10.47
CA VAL A 312 3.98 -11.42 -9.49
C VAL A 312 3.24 -10.27 -10.13
N MET A 313 1.93 -10.18 -9.89
CA MET A 313 1.13 -9.04 -10.28
C MET A 313 0.58 -8.33 -9.04
N LEU A 314 0.94 -7.04 -8.89
CA LEU A 314 0.39 -6.14 -7.88
C LEU A 314 -0.73 -5.31 -8.50
N ALA A 315 -1.79 -5.03 -7.75
CA ALA A 315 -2.88 -4.18 -8.22
C ALA A 315 -3.52 -3.37 -7.10
N SER A 316 -3.90 -2.13 -7.39
CA SER A 316 -4.57 -1.26 -6.43
C SER A 316 -5.50 -0.27 -7.09
N VAL A 317 -6.54 0.11 -6.36
CA VAL A 317 -7.35 1.30 -6.58
C VAL A 317 -7.41 2.07 -5.26
N GLY A 318 -7.17 3.36 -5.32
CA GLY A 318 -7.19 4.26 -4.16
C GLY A 318 -8.10 5.47 -4.37
N ALA A 319 -8.22 6.27 -3.31
CA ALA A 319 -8.90 7.57 -3.40
C ALA A 319 -8.29 8.42 -4.52
N GLY A 320 -9.16 9.20 -5.18
CA GLY A 320 -8.75 10.06 -6.26
C GLY A 320 -9.74 10.09 -7.43
N PHE A 321 -10.09 9.03 -8.19
CA PHE A 321 -9.50 7.69 -7.96
C PHE A 321 -8.12 7.53 -8.58
N THR A 322 -7.26 6.80 -7.90
CA THR A 322 -5.97 6.36 -8.41
C THR A 322 -6.03 4.87 -8.74
N VAL A 323 -5.37 4.43 -9.81
CA VAL A 323 -5.34 3.03 -10.26
C VAL A 323 -3.90 2.65 -10.56
N GLY A 324 -3.47 1.47 -10.10
CA GLY A 324 -2.15 0.94 -10.40
C GLY A 324 -2.16 -0.57 -10.56
N ALA A 325 -1.42 -1.07 -11.55
CA ALA A 325 -1.05 -2.47 -11.67
C ALA A 325 0.43 -2.56 -12.04
N THR A 326 1.16 -3.50 -11.47
CA THR A 326 2.60 -3.72 -11.71
C THR A 326 2.86 -5.19 -11.90
N LEU A 327 3.67 -5.54 -12.90
CA LEU A 327 4.16 -6.87 -13.17
C LEU A 327 5.65 -6.94 -12.84
N LEU A 328 6.06 -7.95 -12.10
CA LEU A 328 7.46 -8.16 -11.73
C LEU A 328 7.80 -9.64 -11.62
N ARG A 329 9.09 -9.97 -11.72
CA ARG A 329 9.62 -11.26 -11.30
C ARG A 329 10.34 -11.10 -9.97
N TRP A 330 9.96 -11.94 -9.01
CA TRP A 330 10.53 -11.92 -7.67
C TRP A 330 12.02 -12.25 -7.69
N ALA A 331 12.83 -11.56 -6.88
CA ALA A 331 14.29 -11.61 -7.02
C ALA A 331 15.00 -12.56 -6.04
N TYR A 332 14.31 -13.03 -4.98
CA TYR A 332 14.94 -13.87 -3.92
C TYR A 332 13.99 -14.92 -3.34
#